data_7fbbce6cf81438a6b059b0445aea68e1
#
_entry.id   7fbbce6cf81438a6b059b0445aea68e1
#
_cell.length_a   1.000
_cell.length_b   1.000
_cell.length_c   1.000
_cell.angle_alpha   90.00
_cell.angle_beta   90.00
_cell.angle_gamma   90.00
#
_symmetry.space_group_name_H-M   'P 1'
#
loop_
_entity.id
_entity.type
_entity.pdbx_description
1 polymer ?
#
loop_
_entity_poly.entity_id
_entity_poly.type
_entity_poly.pdbx_seq_one_letter_code
_entity_poly.pdbx_strand_id
1 'polypeptide(L)'
;MNLEQALSDHIASAIETLYGSNPQPVKLERTNPDFAGDYTFVVFPLLRISRSTPENTATAIGDYLKQHADIVADFNVVKGFLNIVLKTDIYADFLKSEWNNASFGQTSLGAGKKVMVEYSSPNTNKPLHLGHVRNNLLGVSVANLYKTAGYEVVMANLVNDRGIHICKSMIAWQKFGNGETPESTGMKGDHLVGKYYVIFENALRDQTLPVIETAIAGNWTPEGDVAQTKYSAIFGQLQKATEDKQIAKLKDDIKELVRNQSALMRETQQMLRDWEAGVPEVISLWKTMNAWVYSGFEKTYARMGVSFDQYYYESDTYKLGKDVVEEGLQSGVFYRKDDDSVWIDLREDGLDEKLVLRGDGTSVYITQDIGTADLKYQQHGVDQSIYVVGNEQDYHFKVLFLIMKKLGRPFASGMHHLSYGMVDLPSGKMKSREGTVVDADDLIQEMVNEAKAKTIELGKTEGLADKELSNLYESLGLSALKFFILKVDPRKRMLFNPQESIDFQGDTGPFVQYTYARIQSILRSASADASSASWQQGDINDQLQPLEIEAIQTLYRYPEEVNKACSESSPAVIAQYCIDLSRTFNRFYNECHIMREPDPIIKNTRLKLAHFTAHTLKHALNLLGIQVVERM
;
A
#
# COMPACT_ATOMS: atom_id res chain seq x y z
N MET A 1 -2.62 19.28 -23.86
CA MET A 1 -1.25 19.88 -24.02
C MET A 1 -0.54 19.73 -22.69
N ASN A 2 0.69 19.24 -22.65
CA ASN A 2 1.49 19.27 -21.43
C ASN A 2 2.18 20.64 -21.33
N LEU A 3 1.65 21.52 -20.48
CA LEU A 3 2.12 22.91 -20.33
C LEU A 3 3.56 22.99 -19.82
N GLU A 4 3.95 22.09 -18.92
CA GLU A 4 5.32 22.05 -18.39
C GLU A 4 6.31 21.70 -19.50
N GLN A 5 6.00 20.70 -20.34
CA GLN A 5 6.85 20.34 -21.46
C GLN A 5 6.91 21.48 -22.49
N ALA A 6 5.76 22.05 -22.86
CA ALA A 6 5.73 23.17 -23.80
C ALA A 6 6.54 24.37 -23.30
N LEU A 7 6.42 24.69 -21.99
CA LEU A 7 7.18 25.78 -21.39
C LEU A 7 8.68 25.45 -21.30
N SER A 8 9.04 24.20 -20.99
CA SER A 8 10.43 23.72 -21.00
C SER A 8 11.08 23.84 -22.38
N ASP A 9 10.33 23.50 -23.43
CA ASP A 9 10.80 23.61 -24.83
C ASP A 9 11.01 25.08 -25.23
N HIS A 10 10.11 25.98 -24.83
CA HIS A 10 10.28 27.41 -25.06
C HIS A 10 11.49 28.01 -24.28
N ILE A 11 11.71 27.56 -23.05
CA ILE A 11 12.88 27.97 -22.26
C ILE A 11 14.18 27.46 -22.90
N ALA A 12 14.19 26.20 -23.37
CA ALA A 12 15.34 25.64 -24.08
C ALA A 12 15.66 26.46 -25.34
N SER A 13 14.64 26.82 -26.13
CA SER A 13 14.78 27.70 -27.30
C SER A 13 15.29 29.08 -26.94
N ALA A 14 14.81 29.65 -25.84
CA ALA A 14 15.31 30.94 -25.31
C ALA A 14 16.80 30.87 -24.99
N ILE A 15 17.23 29.82 -24.28
CA ILE A 15 18.64 29.63 -23.88
C ILE A 15 19.52 29.42 -25.09
N GLU A 16 19.07 28.63 -26.08
CA GLU A 16 19.80 28.42 -27.33
C GLU A 16 19.96 29.71 -28.11
N THR A 17 18.91 30.51 -28.25
CA THR A 17 18.92 31.77 -28.99
C THR A 17 19.77 32.83 -28.31
N LEU A 18 19.65 32.97 -26.98
CA LEU A 18 20.34 34.04 -26.22
C LEU A 18 21.80 33.70 -25.94
N TYR A 19 22.13 32.41 -25.75
CA TYR A 19 23.45 32.00 -25.23
C TYR A 19 24.16 30.95 -26.05
N GLY A 20 23.55 30.44 -27.15
CA GLY A 20 24.16 29.44 -28.04
C GLY A 20 24.37 28.08 -27.39
N SER A 21 23.56 27.73 -26.39
CA SER A 21 23.66 26.48 -25.62
C SER A 21 22.28 25.87 -25.47
N ASN A 22 22.20 24.55 -25.54
CA ASN A 22 20.95 23.80 -25.32
C ASN A 22 21.09 22.94 -24.06
N PRO A 23 20.84 23.47 -22.86
CA PRO A 23 20.84 22.70 -21.63
C PRO A 23 19.57 21.86 -21.54
N GLN A 24 19.70 20.55 -21.73
CA GLN A 24 18.62 19.58 -21.48
C GLN A 24 18.98 18.73 -20.24
N PRO A 25 18.04 18.41 -19.37
CA PRO A 25 16.62 18.85 -19.33
C PRO A 25 16.43 20.19 -18.59
N VAL A 26 15.52 21.03 -19.09
CA VAL A 26 15.01 22.20 -18.36
C VAL A 26 14.07 21.73 -17.26
N LYS A 27 14.38 22.01 -16.02
CA LYS A 27 13.52 21.69 -14.86
C LYS A 27 12.71 22.92 -14.46
N LEU A 28 11.42 22.74 -14.33
CA LEU A 28 10.49 23.72 -13.81
C LEU A 28 10.02 23.30 -12.42
N GLU A 29 9.72 24.28 -11.60
CA GLU A 29 9.08 24.11 -10.29
C GLU A 29 7.80 24.95 -10.27
N ARG A 30 6.87 24.60 -9.39
CA ARG A 30 5.71 25.46 -9.14
C ARG A 30 6.16 26.72 -8.43
N THR A 31 5.60 27.85 -8.84
CA THR A 31 5.91 29.14 -8.17
C THR A 31 5.40 29.08 -6.73
N ASN A 32 6.23 29.57 -5.81
CA ASN A 32 5.83 29.70 -4.41
C ASN A 32 4.59 30.63 -4.33
N PRO A 33 3.53 30.25 -3.60
CA PRO A 33 2.29 31.04 -3.47
C PRO A 33 2.47 32.50 -3.04
N ASP A 34 3.60 32.84 -2.41
CA ASP A 34 3.92 34.22 -2.03
C ASP A 34 4.29 35.12 -3.23
N PHE A 35 4.51 34.55 -4.41
CA PHE A 35 4.90 35.24 -5.62
C PHE A 35 3.88 34.99 -6.74
N ALA A 36 3.68 36.01 -7.59
CA ALA A 36 2.88 35.83 -8.80
C ALA A 36 3.60 34.93 -9.81
N GLY A 37 2.89 33.95 -10.36
CA GLY A 37 3.39 33.02 -11.37
C GLY A 37 2.81 31.61 -11.22
N ASP A 38 2.89 30.84 -12.28
CA ASP A 38 2.45 29.45 -12.35
C ASP A 38 3.63 28.50 -12.21
N TYR A 39 4.72 28.81 -12.90
CA TYR A 39 5.97 28.04 -12.91
C TYR A 39 7.18 28.90 -12.66
N THR A 40 8.16 28.35 -11.97
CA THR A 40 9.45 28.98 -11.69
C THR A 40 10.57 28.22 -12.38
N PHE A 41 11.39 28.97 -13.12
CA PHE A 41 12.65 28.48 -13.67
C PHE A 41 13.83 29.05 -12.89
N VAL A 42 14.75 28.20 -12.45
CA VAL A 42 15.94 28.58 -11.66
C VAL A 42 17.12 28.79 -12.58
N VAL A 43 17.57 30.04 -12.73
CA VAL A 43 18.62 30.39 -13.71
C VAL A 43 20.06 30.19 -13.24
N PHE A 44 20.31 29.89 -11.96
CA PHE A 44 21.67 29.77 -11.42
C PHE A 44 22.60 28.83 -12.20
N PRO A 45 22.13 27.65 -12.72
CA PRO A 45 22.96 26.79 -13.54
C PRO A 45 23.46 27.43 -14.83
N LEU A 46 22.77 28.45 -15.32
CA LEU A 46 23.09 29.14 -16.58
C LEU A 46 24.11 30.26 -16.47
N LEU A 47 24.46 30.70 -15.24
CA LEU A 47 25.31 31.89 -15.04
C LEU A 47 26.70 31.76 -15.69
N ARG A 48 27.23 30.56 -15.82
CA ARG A 48 28.48 30.29 -16.53
C ARG A 48 28.39 30.56 -18.03
N ILE A 49 27.22 30.36 -18.60
CA ILE A 49 26.94 30.48 -20.04
C ILE A 49 26.51 31.92 -20.34
N SER A 50 25.57 32.46 -19.57
CA SER A 50 25.06 33.83 -19.73
C SER A 50 26.10 34.93 -19.45
N ARG A 51 27.07 34.62 -18.58
CA ARG A 51 28.10 35.58 -18.10
C ARG A 51 27.49 36.86 -17.56
N SER A 52 26.34 36.78 -16.92
CA SER A 52 25.52 37.89 -16.43
C SER A 52 25.06 37.64 -14.99
N THR A 53 24.40 38.60 -14.38
CA THR A 53 23.78 38.42 -13.06
C THR A 53 22.56 37.50 -13.13
N PRO A 54 22.17 36.84 -12.03
CA PRO A 54 20.98 36.01 -12.01
C PRO A 54 19.74 36.77 -12.47
N GLU A 55 19.55 38.01 -12.02
CA GLU A 55 18.41 38.85 -12.36
C GLU A 55 18.37 39.17 -13.86
N ASN A 56 19.51 39.60 -14.43
CA ASN A 56 19.59 39.93 -15.86
C ASN A 56 19.40 38.68 -16.73
N THR A 57 19.93 37.52 -16.32
CA THR A 57 19.75 36.25 -17.04
C THR A 57 18.29 35.86 -17.02
N ALA A 58 17.61 35.92 -15.87
CA ALA A 58 16.19 35.59 -15.73
C ALA A 58 15.32 36.57 -16.54
N THR A 59 15.61 37.88 -16.49
CA THR A 59 14.87 38.91 -17.26
C THR A 59 15.00 38.66 -18.77
N ALA A 60 16.20 38.41 -19.28
CA ALA A 60 16.40 38.16 -20.71
C ALA A 60 15.64 36.92 -21.22
N ILE A 61 15.60 35.83 -20.42
CA ILE A 61 14.80 34.67 -20.74
C ILE A 61 13.31 35.01 -20.65
N GLY A 62 12.86 35.69 -19.62
CA GLY A 62 11.47 36.11 -19.44
C GLY A 62 10.96 37.00 -20.59
N ASP A 63 11.76 38.00 -21.03
CA ASP A 63 11.43 38.84 -22.18
C ASP A 63 11.32 38.05 -23.48
N TYR A 64 12.22 37.09 -23.69
CA TYR A 64 12.14 36.18 -24.84
C TYR A 64 10.85 35.36 -24.81
N LEU A 65 10.52 34.75 -23.66
CA LEU A 65 9.31 33.95 -23.50
C LEU A 65 8.05 34.78 -23.75
N LYS A 66 7.98 35.99 -23.22
CA LYS A 66 6.84 36.89 -23.42
C LYS A 66 6.61 37.26 -24.89
N GLN A 67 7.68 37.29 -25.69
CA GLN A 67 7.63 37.61 -27.12
C GLN A 67 7.38 36.42 -28.03
N HIS A 68 7.82 35.20 -27.64
CA HIS A 68 7.87 34.04 -28.54
C HIS A 68 7.06 32.83 -28.06
N ALA A 69 6.57 32.86 -26.82
CA ALA A 69 5.77 31.77 -26.27
C ALA A 69 4.32 32.24 -26.11
N ASP A 70 3.42 31.80 -26.99
CA ASP A 70 2.01 32.20 -26.97
C ASP A 70 1.28 31.86 -25.68
N ILE A 71 1.83 30.91 -24.88
CA ILE A 71 1.26 30.49 -23.60
C ILE A 71 1.62 31.42 -22.43
N VAL A 72 2.61 32.31 -22.59
CA VAL A 72 3.12 33.19 -21.54
C VAL A 72 2.43 34.56 -21.60
N ALA A 73 1.82 34.98 -20.48
CA ALA A 73 1.22 36.31 -20.34
C ALA A 73 2.22 37.32 -19.81
N ASP A 74 2.94 36.95 -18.75
CA ASP A 74 3.89 37.87 -18.07
C ASP A 74 4.91 37.03 -17.26
N PHE A 75 5.86 37.70 -16.64
CA PHE A 75 6.80 37.09 -15.71
C PHE A 75 7.26 38.09 -14.63
N ASN A 76 7.78 37.56 -13.54
CA ASN A 76 8.52 38.36 -12.56
C ASN A 76 9.81 37.65 -12.15
N VAL A 77 10.79 38.42 -11.71
CA VAL A 77 12.10 37.92 -11.32
C VAL A 77 12.36 38.25 -9.85
N VAL A 78 12.67 37.22 -9.06
CA VAL A 78 13.01 37.36 -7.65
C VAL A 78 14.33 36.64 -7.39
N LYS A 79 15.42 37.37 -7.19
CA LYS A 79 16.75 36.82 -6.85
C LYS A 79 17.20 35.65 -7.76
N GLY A 80 16.99 35.76 -9.08
CA GLY A 80 17.37 34.73 -10.03
C GLY A 80 16.37 33.58 -10.19
N PHE A 81 15.19 33.69 -9.58
CA PHE A 81 14.04 32.84 -9.86
C PHE A 81 13.16 33.56 -10.88
N LEU A 82 13.00 32.96 -12.05
CA LEU A 82 12.09 33.44 -13.09
C LEU A 82 10.71 32.79 -12.87
N ASN A 83 9.78 33.58 -12.34
CA ASN A 83 8.40 33.17 -12.14
C ASN A 83 7.58 33.56 -13.37
N ILE A 84 7.01 32.57 -14.04
CA ILE A 84 6.31 32.72 -15.33
C ILE A 84 4.81 32.67 -15.08
N VAL A 85 4.09 33.65 -15.61
CA VAL A 85 2.63 33.77 -15.56
C VAL A 85 2.06 33.31 -16.88
N LEU A 86 1.21 32.29 -16.86
CA LEU A 86 0.53 31.79 -18.05
C LEU A 86 -0.72 32.62 -18.39
N LYS A 87 -1.15 32.57 -19.66
CA LYS A 87 -2.40 33.20 -20.08
C LYS A 87 -3.60 32.46 -19.48
N THR A 88 -4.61 33.20 -19.05
CA THR A 88 -5.80 32.64 -18.39
C THR A 88 -6.71 31.88 -19.33
N ASP A 89 -6.70 32.20 -20.64
CA ASP A 89 -7.45 31.48 -21.67
C ASP A 89 -7.09 29.99 -21.77
N ILE A 90 -5.82 29.64 -21.46
CA ILE A 90 -5.37 28.24 -21.40
C ILE A 90 -6.22 27.42 -20.41
N TYR A 91 -6.55 27.99 -19.27
CA TYR A 91 -7.34 27.33 -18.23
C TYR A 91 -8.81 27.22 -18.63
N ALA A 92 -9.34 28.22 -19.33
CA ALA A 92 -10.68 28.12 -19.89
C ALA A 92 -10.77 27.04 -20.97
N ASP A 93 -9.79 26.97 -21.87
CA ASP A 93 -9.73 25.95 -22.92
C ASP A 93 -9.51 24.54 -22.35
N PHE A 94 -8.69 24.39 -21.31
CA PHE A 94 -8.56 23.15 -20.59
C PHE A 94 -9.91 22.71 -19.96
N LEU A 95 -10.61 23.61 -19.29
CA LEU A 95 -11.93 23.30 -18.75
C LEU A 95 -12.91 22.90 -19.86
N LYS A 96 -12.94 23.59 -20.99
CA LYS A 96 -13.81 23.26 -22.15
C LYS A 96 -13.54 21.84 -22.67
N SER A 97 -12.26 21.44 -22.75
CA SER A 97 -11.88 20.13 -23.28
C SER A 97 -12.10 18.98 -22.30
N GLU A 98 -11.89 19.23 -20.99
CA GLU A 98 -11.74 18.14 -20.02
C GLU A 98 -12.91 17.97 -19.02
N TRP A 99 -13.78 18.97 -18.83
CA TRP A 99 -14.80 18.93 -17.77
C TRP A 99 -15.69 17.68 -17.78
N ASN A 100 -15.90 17.05 -18.94
CA ASN A 100 -16.71 15.84 -19.11
C ASN A 100 -15.91 14.67 -19.73
N ASN A 101 -14.58 14.72 -19.66
CA ASN A 101 -13.73 13.64 -20.14
C ASN A 101 -13.73 12.48 -19.14
N ALA A 102 -14.42 11.38 -19.50
CA ALA A 102 -14.53 10.20 -18.66
C ALA A 102 -13.17 9.49 -18.39
N SER A 103 -12.17 9.72 -19.24
CA SER A 103 -10.82 9.16 -19.13
C SER A 103 -9.84 10.09 -18.43
N PHE A 104 -10.31 11.25 -17.93
CA PHE A 104 -9.43 12.19 -17.25
C PHE A 104 -8.75 11.56 -16.01
N GLY A 105 -7.43 11.68 -15.94
CA GLY A 105 -6.61 11.04 -14.92
C GLY A 105 -6.02 9.69 -15.33
N GLN A 106 -6.50 9.06 -16.40
CA GLN A 106 -5.82 7.91 -16.99
C GLN A 106 -4.58 8.37 -17.75
N THR A 107 -3.48 7.61 -17.61
CA THR A 107 -2.21 7.93 -18.28
C THR A 107 -1.69 6.70 -19.01
N SER A 108 -0.62 6.86 -19.77
CA SER A 108 -0.03 5.79 -20.59
C SER A 108 1.42 5.45 -20.17
N LEU A 109 1.83 5.80 -18.96
CA LEU A 109 3.18 5.57 -18.44
C LEU A 109 3.61 4.09 -18.56
N GLY A 110 2.67 3.18 -18.36
CA GLY A 110 2.84 1.74 -18.39
C GLY A 110 2.39 1.05 -19.66
N ALA A 111 2.09 1.79 -20.74
CA ALA A 111 1.56 1.19 -21.96
C ALA A 111 2.46 0.07 -22.51
N GLY A 112 1.87 -1.12 -22.72
CA GLY A 112 2.57 -2.30 -23.19
C GLY A 112 3.42 -3.03 -22.14
N LYS A 113 3.33 -2.64 -20.86
CA LYS A 113 4.04 -3.31 -19.75
C LYS A 113 3.07 -4.03 -18.83
N LYS A 114 3.54 -5.14 -18.28
CA LYS A 114 2.80 -5.96 -17.31
C LYS A 114 3.47 -5.93 -15.93
N VAL A 115 2.68 -5.72 -14.88
CA VAL A 115 3.16 -5.71 -13.50
C VAL A 115 2.35 -6.68 -12.64
N MET A 116 3.03 -7.43 -11.77
CA MET A 116 2.40 -8.19 -10.69
C MET A 116 2.54 -7.40 -9.39
N VAL A 117 1.44 -7.25 -8.66
CA VAL A 117 1.43 -6.69 -7.29
C VAL A 117 1.02 -7.80 -6.35
N GLU A 118 1.96 -8.26 -5.53
CA GLU A 118 1.72 -9.31 -4.52
C GLU A 118 1.54 -8.68 -3.15
N TYR A 119 0.42 -9.02 -2.49
CA TYR A 119 0.07 -8.49 -1.18
C TYR A 119 -0.81 -9.45 -0.40
N SER A 120 -1.12 -9.13 0.84
CA SER A 120 -1.81 -9.92 1.86
C SER A 120 -0.94 -10.98 2.52
N SER A 121 -0.60 -12.06 1.85
CA SER A 121 0.26 -13.17 2.32
C SER A 121 -0.09 -13.67 3.73
N PRO A 122 -1.36 -14.03 4.01
CA PRO A 122 -1.80 -14.39 5.34
C PRO A 122 -1.40 -15.82 5.71
N ASN A 123 -1.28 -16.08 7.02
CA ASN A 123 -1.17 -17.45 7.55
C ASN A 123 -2.55 -17.98 7.93
N THR A 124 -2.86 -19.22 7.55
CA THR A 124 -4.19 -19.81 7.76
C THR A 124 -4.44 -20.34 9.18
N ASN A 125 -3.64 -19.96 10.15
CA ASN A 125 -3.81 -20.34 11.56
C ASN A 125 -4.48 -19.25 12.42
N LYS A 126 -4.82 -18.11 11.85
CA LYS A 126 -5.38 -16.95 12.58
C LYS A 126 -6.12 -16.02 11.63
N PRO A 127 -7.07 -15.19 12.13
CA PRO A 127 -7.74 -14.18 11.32
C PRO A 127 -6.78 -13.07 10.87
N LEU A 128 -7.23 -12.28 9.90
CA LEU A 128 -6.53 -11.07 9.47
C LEU A 128 -6.51 -10.04 10.60
N HIS A 129 -5.48 -9.23 10.66
CA HIS A 129 -5.29 -8.21 11.70
C HIS A 129 -4.87 -6.86 11.10
N LEU A 130 -4.77 -5.81 11.93
CA LEU A 130 -4.43 -4.44 11.49
C LEU A 130 -3.19 -4.38 10.58
N GLY A 131 -2.17 -5.21 10.81
CA GLY A 131 -1.01 -5.31 9.91
C GLY A 131 -1.38 -5.78 8.50
N HIS A 132 -2.29 -6.78 8.41
CA HIS A 132 -2.83 -7.22 7.12
C HIS A 132 -3.73 -6.16 6.49
N VAL A 133 -4.50 -5.40 7.28
CA VAL A 133 -5.31 -4.29 6.76
C VAL A 133 -4.41 -3.30 6.04
N ARG A 134 -3.30 -2.85 6.66
CA ARG A 134 -2.35 -1.93 6.00
C ARG A 134 -1.77 -2.52 4.73
N ASN A 135 -1.32 -3.77 4.79
CA ASN A 135 -0.76 -4.48 3.64
C ASN A 135 -1.76 -4.53 2.47
N ASN A 136 -2.98 -4.97 2.73
CA ASN A 136 -4.04 -5.11 1.74
C ASN A 136 -4.43 -3.77 1.11
N LEU A 137 -4.57 -2.72 1.92
CA LEU A 137 -4.93 -1.39 1.43
C LEU A 137 -3.82 -0.78 0.57
N LEU A 138 -2.55 -0.93 0.96
CA LEU A 138 -1.42 -0.53 0.14
C LEU A 138 -1.39 -1.30 -1.18
N GLY A 139 -1.53 -2.64 -1.12
CA GLY A 139 -1.48 -3.50 -2.29
C GLY A 139 -2.55 -3.17 -3.32
N VAL A 140 -3.82 -3.09 -2.90
CA VAL A 140 -4.92 -2.77 -3.83
C VAL A 140 -4.81 -1.36 -4.38
N SER A 141 -4.40 -0.38 -3.57
CA SER A 141 -4.24 1.00 -4.04
C SER A 141 -3.10 1.12 -5.05
N VAL A 142 -1.96 0.49 -4.79
CA VAL A 142 -0.84 0.45 -5.75
C VAL A 142 -1.26 -0.25 -7.04
N ALA A 143 -1.98 -1.37 -6.97
CA ALA A 143 -2.52 -2.04 -8.16
C ALA A 143 -3.43 -1.11 -8.97
N ASN A 144 -4.30 -0.34 -8.31
CA ASN A 144 -5.17 0.66 -8.97
C ASN A 144 -4.37 1.79 -9.63
N LEU A 145 -3.30 2.28 -8.97
CA LEU A 145 -2.40 3.29 -9.55
C LEU A 145 -1.76 2.79 -10.84
N TYR A 146 -1.23 1.56 -10.84
CA TYR A 146 -0.61 0.97 -12.02
C TYR A 146 -1.63 0.72 -13.14
N LYS A 147 -2.85 0.25 -12.81
CA LYS A 147 -3.94 0.12 -13.80
C LYS A 147 -4.27 1.46 -14.46
N THR A 148 -4.40 2.51 -13.67
CA THR A 148 -4.70 3.87 -14.16
C THR A 148 -3.54 4.47 -14.96
N ALA A 149 -2.31 4.09 -14.63
CA ALA A 149 -1.12 4.47 -15.39
C ALA A 149 -0.91 3.64 -16.69
N GLY A 150 -1.85 2.75 -17.04
CA GLY A 150 -1.87 2.01 -18.30
C GLY A 150 -1.10 0.69 -18.29
N TYR A 151 -0.70 0.16 -17.13
CA TYR A 151 -0.12 -1.18 -17.02
C TYR A 151 -1.20 -2.26 -17.08
N GLU A 152 -0.84 -3.43 -17.64
CA GLU A 152 -1.58 -4.68 -17.37
C GLU A 152 -1.18 -5.19 -15.99
N VAL A 153 -2.13 -5.26 -15.06
CA VAL A 153 -1.85 -5.58 -13.64
C VAL A 153 -2.40 -6.93 -13.27
N VAL A 154 -1.55 -7.76 -12.64
CA VAL A 154 -1.93 -9.03 -12.00
C VAL A 154 -1.84 -8.85 -10.49
N MET A 155 -2.96 -8.97 -9.78
CA MET A 155 -3.02 -8.92 -8.32
C MET A 155 -2.86 -10.34 -7.76
N ALA A 156 -1.79 -10.57 -6.98
CA ALA A 156 -1.44 -11.89 -6.47
C ALA A 156 -1.45 -11.94 -4.93
N ASN A 157 -1.83 -13.11 -4.41
CA ASN A 157 -1.80 -13.41 -2.97
C ASN A 157 -1.08 -14.74 -2.75
N LEU A 158 0.02 -14.73 -1.97
CA LEU A 158 0.72 -15.95 -1.54
C LEU A 158 0.23 -16.34 -0.14
N VAL A 159 -0.60 -17.38 -0.06
CA VAL A 159 -1.20 -17.84 1.18
C VAL A 159 -0.32 -18.87 1.87
N ASN A 160 0.02 -18.65 3.13
CA ASN A 160 0.80 -19.56 3.96
C ASN A 160 -0.14 -20.55 4.65
N ASP A 161 -0.44 -21.66 3.98
CA ASP A 161 -1.45 -22.64 4.36
C ASP A 161 -0.86 -23.96 4.90
N ARG A 162 0.47 -24.03 5.11
CA ARG A 162 1.16 -25.20 5.65
C ARG A 162 2.12 -24.85 6.79
N GLY A 163 2.67 -25.89 7.41
CA GLY A 163 3.73 -25.77 8.41
C GLY A 163 3.25 -25.98 9.84
N ILE A 164 4.18 -25.87 10.76
CA ILE A 164 3.97 -26.24 12.18
C ILE A 164 2.85 -25.43 12.86
N HIS A 165 2.68 -24.17 12.49
CA HIS A 165 1.64 -23.31 13.06
C HIS A 165 0.24 -23.73 12.64
N ILE A 166 0.08 -24.25 11.42
CA ILE A 166 -1.21 -24.80 10.94
C ILE A 166 -1.51 -26.10 11.69
N CYS A 167 -0.51 -26.99 11.82
CA CYS A 167 -0.66 -28.22 12.58
C CYS A 167 -1.02 -27.97 14.06
N LYS A 168 -0.57 -26.88 14.68
CA LYS A 168 -0.98 -26.51 16.05
C LYS A 168 -2.49 -26.30 16.16
N SER A 169 -3.10 -25.55 15.23
CA SER A 169 -4.55 -25.37 15.20
C SER A 169 -5.29 -26.68 14.95
N MET A 170 -4.75 -27.53 14.06
CA MET A 170 -5.34 -28.84 13.73
C MET A 170 -5.33 -29.77 14.96
N ILE A 171 -4.21 -29.89 15.65
CA ILE A 171 -4.08 -30.70 16.88
C ILE A 171 -5.04 -30.21 17.98
N ALA A 172 -5.09 -28.88 18.18
CA ALA A 172 -5.99 -28.32 19.18
C ALA A 172 -7.47 -28.58 18.85
N TRP A 173 -7.85 -28.46 17.58
CA TRP A 173 -9.20 -28.77 17.16
C TRP A 173 -9.54 -30.27 17.37
N GLN A 174 -8.63 -31.19 17.03
CA GLN A 174 -8.84 -32.63 17.27
C GLN A 174 -9.00 -32.95 18.77
N LYS A 175 -8.20 -32.32 19.64
CA LYS A 175 -8.19 -32.62 21.07
C LYS A 175 -9.29 -31.94 21.86
N PHE A 176 -9.65 -30.74 21.49
CA PHE A 176 -10.51 -29.86 22.29
C PHE A 176 -11.76 -29.36 21.56
N GLY A 177 -11.87 -29.64 20.25
CA GLY A 177 -12.90 -29.06 19.41
C GLY A 177 -14.25 -29.79 19.45
N ASN A 178 -14.30 -31.03 19.91
CA ASN A 178 -15.54 -31.84 19.99
C ASN A 178 -16.40 -31.77 18.71
N GLY A 179 -15.76 -31.64 17.52
CA GLY A 179 -16.44 -31.56 16.24
C GLY A 179 -17.06 -30.19 15.91
N GLU A 180 -16.69 -29.11 16.62
CA GLU A 180 -17.13 -27.73 16.27
C GLU A 180 -16.77 -27.39 14.82
N THR A 181 -17.72 -26.76 14.11
CA THR A 181 -17.53 -26.20 12.76
C THR A 181 -18.00 -24.74 12.73
N PRO A 182 -17.66 -23.96 11.69
CA PRO A 182 -18.21 -22.63 11.52
C PRO A 182 -19.75 -22.60 11.56
N GLU A 183 -20.40 -23.60 10.96
CA GLU A 183 -21.85 -23.70 10.91
C GLU A 183 -22.44 -24.00 12.29
N SER A 184 -21.83 -24.92 13.07
CA SER A 184 -22.34 -25.32 14.39
C SER A 184 -22.16 -24.22 15.45
N THR A 185 -21.12 -23.37 15.29
CA THR A 185 -20.80 -22.30 16.25
C THR A 185 -21.29 -20.92 15.84
N GLY A 186 -21.64 -20.75 14.56
CA GLY A 186 -21.91 -19.42 13.98
C GLY A 186 -20.67 -18.53 13.87
N MET A 187 -19.49 -19.04 14.19
CA MET A 187 -18.22 -18.30 14.07
C MET A 187 -17.73 -18.30 12.62
N LYS A 188 -17.12 -17.20 12.22
CA LYS A 188 -16.37 -17.12 10.97
C LYS A 188 -15.20 -18.12 10.99
N GLY A 189 -14.91 -18.77 9.86
CA GLY A 189 -13.99 -19.90 9.82
C GLY A 189 -12.56 -19.60 10.28
N ASP A 190 -11.99 -18.47 9.89
CA ASP A 190 -10.66 -18.03 10.33
C ASP A 190 -10.63 -17.67 11.84
N HIS A 191 -11.72 -17.13 12.39
CA HIS A 191 -11.86 -16.91 13.83
C HIS A 191 -11.94 -18.23 14.59
N LEU A 192 -12.66 -19.24 14.05
CA LEU A 192 -12.74 -20.55 14.67
C LEU A 192 -11.35 -21.22 14.72
N VAL A 193 -10.62 -21.22 13.60
CA VAL A 193 -9.27 -21.78 13.55
C VAL A 193 -8.30 -21.00 14.44
N GLY A 194 -8.41 -19.68 14.48
CA GLY A 194 -7.65 -18.81 15.39
C GLY A 194 -7.93 -19.09 16.87
N LYS A 195 -9.19 -19.36 17.25
CA LYS A 195 -9.57 -19.83 18.60
C LYS A 195 -8.77 -21.06 19.00
N TYR A 196 -8.66 -22.05 18.10
CA TYR A 196 -7.90 -23.28 18.40
C TYR A 196 -6.39 -23.04 18.43
N TYR A 197 -5.86 -22.10 17.67
CA TYR A 197 -4.46 -21.70 17.81
C TYR A 197 -4.16 -21.13 19.22
N VAL A 198 -5.04 -20.29 19.76
CA VAL A 198 -4.91 -19.75 21.11
C VAL A 198 -5.04 -20.84 22.17
N ILE A 199 -6.01 -21.76 22.01
CA ILE A 199 -6.19 -22.93 22.90
C ILE A 199 -4.91 -23.79 22.91
N PHE A 200 -4.29 -24.03 21.73
CA PHE A 200 -3.02 -24.74 21.65
C PHE A 200 -1.91 -24.05 22.46
N GLU A 201 -1.72 -22.75 22.26
CA GLU A 201 -0.64 -22.01 22.96
C GLU A 201 -0.84 -21.98 24.48
N ASN A 202 -2.11 -21.89 24.93
CA ASN A 202 -2.43 -22.00 26.36
C ASN A 202 -2.13 -23.39 26.91
N ALA A 203 -2.60 -24.44 26.23
CA ALA A 203 -2.33 -25.83 26.66
C ALA A 203 -0.83 -26.14 26.66
N LEU A 204 -0.09 -25.67 25.65
CA LEU A 204 1.36 -25.79 25.58
C LEU A 204 2.05 -25.07 26.74
N ARG A 205 1.61 -23.85 27.05
CA ARG A 205 2.14 -23.06 28.18
C ARG A 205 1.91 -23.81 29.51
N ASP A 206 0.69 -24.27 29.74
CA ASP A 206 0.32 -24.94 30.99
C ASP A 206 1.09 -26.26 31.16
N GLN A 207 1.32 -27.01 30.06
CA GLN A 207 2.13 -28.23 30.06
C GLN A 207 3.62 -27.95 30.32
N THR A 208 4.15 -26.83 29.81
CA THR A 208 5.59 -26.59 29.79
C THR A 208 6.09 -25.67 30.90
N LEU A 209 5.25 -24.82 31.49
CA LEU A 209 5.66 -23.85 32.50
C LEU A 209 6.38 -24.48 33.71
N PRO A 210 5.87 -25.56 34.34
CA PRO A 210 6.54 -26.20 35.47
C PRO A 210 7.91 -26.81 35.08
N VAL A 211 8.01 -27.34 33.85
CA VAL A 211 9.23 -27.94 33.32
C VAL A 211 10.25 -26.87 32.97
N ILE A 212 9.83 -25.72 32.46
CA ILE A 212 10.71 -24.57 32.17
C ILE A 212 11.41 -24.08 33.45
N GLU A 213 10.67 -23.98 34.55
CA GLU A 213 11.24 -23.55 35.85
C GLU A 213 12.31 -24.50 36.32
N THR A 214 12.07 -25.82 36.27
CA THR A 214 13.06 -26.85 36.62
C THR A 214 14.26 -26.86 35.68
N ALA A 215 14.04 -26.63 34.37
CA ALA A 215 15.10 -26.56 33.39
C ALA A 215 16.00 -25.32 33.56
N ILE A 216 15.44 -24.17 33.86
CA ILE A 216 16.22 -22.96 34.16
C ILE A 216 17.01 -23.14 35.45
N ALA A 217 16.52 -23.91 36.42
CA ALA A 217 17.20 -24.25 37.67
C ALA A 217 18.28 -25.35 37.52
N GLY A 218 18.41 -25.97 36.34
CA GLY A 218 19.40 -27.03 36.07
C GLY A 218 18.95 -28.45 36.44
N ASN A 219 17.69 -28.64 36.79
CA ASN A 219 17.11 -29.88 37.29
C ASN A 219 16.22 -30.60 36.25
N TRP A 220 16.56 -30.46 34.97
CA TRP A 220 15.81 -31.09 33.88
C TRP A 220 16.72 -31.95 33.00
N THR A 221 16.22 -33.12 32.62
CA THR A 221 16.87 -34.02 31.67
C THR A 221 16.02 -34.13 30.42
N PRO A 222 16.44 -33.54 29.29
CA PRO A 222 15.77 -33.71 28.00
C PRO A 222 15.78 -35.18 27.55
N GLU A 223 14.81 -35.55 26.74
CA GLU A 223 14.74 -36.87 26.10
C GLU A 223 15.61 -36.90 24.83
N GLY A 224 16.55 -37.84 24.78
CA GLY A 224 17.46 -38.07 23.65
C GLY A 224 18.77 -37.27 23.72
N ASP A 225 19.85 -37.92 23.23
CA ASP A 225 21.23 -37.44 23.36
C ASP A 225 21.48 -36.05 22.75
N VAL A 226 20.85 -35.79 21.60
CA VAL A 226 20.96 -34.49 20.90
C VAL A 226 20.39 -33.35 21.75
N ALA A 227 19.21 -33.57 22.33
CA ALA A 227 18.56 -32.57 23.18
C ALA A 227 19.30 -32.38 24.50
N GLN A 228 19.83 -33.45 25.07
CA GLN A 228 20.68 -33.40 26.29
C GLN A 228 21.97 -32.61 26.05
N THR A 229 22.64 -32.87 24.91
CA THR A 229 23.86 -32.14 24.52
C THR A 229 23.56 -30.64 24.32
N LYS A 230 22.48 -30.31 23.61
CA LYS A 230 22.06 -28.94 23.38
C LYS A 230 21.71 -28.22 24.70
N TYR A 231 20.93 -28.87 25.55
CA TYR A 231 20.56 -28.30 26.85
C TYR A 231 21.78 -28.03 27.72
N SER A 232 22.72 -29.03 27.84
CA SER A 232 23.95 -28.90 28.63
C SER A 232 24.80 -27.73 28.13
N ALA A 233 24.90 -27.54 26.83
CA ALA A 233 25.63 -26.42 26.24
C ALA A 233 24.99 -25.07 26.59
N ILE A 234 23.65 -24.93 26.41
CA ILE A 234 22.93 -23.70 26.73
C ILE A 234 22.98 -23.40 28.22
N PHE A 235 22.75 -24.40 29.08
CA PHE A 235 22.76 -24.24 30.53
C PHE A 235 24.17 -23.89 31.05
N GLY A 236 25.23 -24.53 30.52
CA GLY A 236 26.60 -24.18 30.83
C GLY A 236 26.99 -22.74 30.44
N GLN A 237 26.43 -22.21 29.38
CA GLN A 237 26.56 -20.80 29.00
C GLN A 237 25.77 -19.91 29.96
N LEU A 238 24.53 -20.29 30.33
CA LEU A 238 23.69 -19.54 31.26
C LEU A 238 24.35 -19.34 32.61
N GLN A 239 25.04 -20.38 33.13
CA GLN A 239 25.78 -20.29 34.39
C GLN A 239 26.96 -19.31 34.36
N LYS A 240 27.50 -19.02 33.18
CA LYS A 240 28.64 -18.11 32.96
C LYS A 240 28.25 -16.72 32.52
N ALA A 241 27.00 -16.54 32.10
CA ALA A 241 26.51 -15.26 31.56
C ALA A 241 26.36 -14.22 32.68
N THR A 242 26.86 -13.01 32.43
CA THR A 242 26.80 -11.86 33.36
C THR A 242 25.95 -10.73 32.84
N GLU A 243 25.67 -10.71 31.53
CA GLU A 243 24.87 -9.67 30.89
C GLU A 243 23.39 -10.06 30.87
N ASP A 244 22.51 -9.18 31.34
CA ASP A 244 21.04 -9.40 31.39
C ASP A 244 20.45 -9.81 30.05
N LYS A 245 20.91 -9.21 28.96
CA LYS A 245 20.44 -9.52 27.60
C LYS A 245 20.81 -10.94 27.16
N GLN A 246 22.04 -11.38 27.50
CA GLN A 246 22.50 -12.73 27.20
C GLN A 246 21.78 -13.77 28.08
N ILE A 247 21.57 -13.47 29.35
CA ILE A 247 20.80 -14.31 30.28
C ILE A 247 19.36 -14.50 29.78
N ALA A 248 18.70 -13.41 29.38
CA ALA A 248 17.35 -13.48 28.85
C ALA A 248 17.28 -14.37 27.60
N LYS A 249 18.22 -14.21 26.66
CA LYS A 249 18.29 -15.02 25.44
C LYS A 249 18.46 -16.50 25.74
N LEU A 250 19.43 -16.84 26.62
CA LEU A 250 19.69 -18.24 26.96
C LEU A 250 18.52 -18.90 27.70
N LYS A 251 17.81 -18.14 28.54
CA LYS A 251 16.56 -18.61 29.17
C LYS A 251 15.47 -18.85 28.10
N ASP A 252 15.37 -18.02 27.08
CA ASP A 252 14.42 -18.22 25.99
C ASP A 252 14.80 -19.44 25.13
N ASP A 253 16.07 -19.68 24.88
CA ASP A 253 16.55 -20.88 24.19
C ASP A 253 16.21 -22.17 25.01
N ILE A 254 16.32 -22.15 26.34
CA ILE A 254 15.88 -23.26 27.21
C ILE A 254 14.35 -23.44 27.11
N LYS A 255 13.56 -22.36 27.17
CA LYS A 255 12.11 -22.44 27.05
C LYS A 255 11.69 -23.05 25.72
N GLU A 256 12.35 -22.67 24.63
CA GLU A 256 12.08 -23.22 23.31
C GLU A 256 12.40 -24.72 23.27
N LEU A 257 13.53 -25.14 23.83
CA LEU A 257 13.91 -26.54 23.90
C LEU A 257 12.89 -27.38 24.71
N VAL A 258 12.44 -26.88 25.87
CA VAL A 258 11.41 -27.54 26.69
C VAL A 258 10.08 -27.64 25.93
N ARG A 259 9.65 -26.57 25.27
CA ARG A 259 8.43 -26.57 24.46
C ARG A 259 8.49 -27.62 23.35
N ASN A 260 9.61 -27.70 22.63
CA ASN A 260 9.82 -28.67 21.55
C ASN A 260 9.85 -30.13 22.04
N GLN A 261 10.16 -30.38 23.31
CA GLN A 261 10.16 -31.69 23.95
C GLN A 261 8.82 -32.06 24.58
N SER A 262 7.84 -31.15 24.61
CA SER A 262 6.52 -31.43 25.17
C SER A 262 5.75 -32.45 24.32
N ALA A 263 4.86 -33.23 24.96
CA ALA A 263 4.04 -34.22 24.27
C ALA A 263 3.19 -33.55 23.16
N LEU A 264 2.60 -32.40 23.47
CA LEU A 264 1.76 -31.65 22.51
C LEU A 264 2.55 -31.20 21.28
N MET A 265 3.80 -30.72 21.46
CA MET A 265 4.64 -30.34 20.31
C MET A 265 5.15 -31.55 19.52
N ARG A 266 5.46 -32.67 20.18
CA ARG A 266 5.84 -33.91 19.47
C ARG A 266 4.71 -34.43 18.57
N GLU A 267 3.48 -34.44 19.06
CA GLU A 267 2.32 -34.78 18.26
C GLU A 267 2.14 -33.81 17.06
N THR A 268 2.35 -32.51 17.30
CA THR A 268 2.27 -31.50 16.24
C THR A 268 3.35 -31.70 15.17
N GLN A 269 4.58 -32.00 15.59
CA GLN A 269 5.68 -32.31 14.68
C GLN A 269 5.41 -33.62 13.90
N GLN A 270 4.79 -34.62 14.56
CA GLN A 270 4.37 -35.84 13.87
C GLN A 270 3.29 -35.55 12.84
N MET A 271 2.28 -34.76 13.16
CA MET A 271 1.25 -34.33 12.23
C MET A 271 1.83 -33.62 10.99
N LEU A 272 2.86 -32.78 11.17
CA LEU A 272 3.56 -32.15 10.04
C LEU A 272 4.25 -33.19 9.14
N ARG A 273 4.93 -34.19 9.73
CA ARG A 273 5.54 -35.29 8.97
C ARG A 273 4.47 -36.12 8.22
N ASP A 274 3.36 -36.42 8.88
CA ASP A 274 2.23 -37.16 8.30
C ASP A 274 1.59 -36.38 7.15
N TRP A 275 1.49 -35.03 7.29
CA TRP A 275 1.06 -34.13 6.21
C TRP A 275 2.04 -34.21 5.01
N GLU A 276 3.34 -34.12 5.26
CA GLU A 276 4.38 -34.22 4.21
C GLU A 276 4.42 -35.60 3.55
N ALA A 277 4.10 -36.66 4.29
CA ALA A 277 3.94 -38.01 3.78
C ALA A 277 2.61 -38.26 3.04
N GLY A 278 1.70 -37.29 3.07
CA GLY A 278 0.40 -37.40 2.39
C GLY A 278 -0.62 -38.34 3.10
N VAL A 279 -0.53 -38.50 4.43
CA VAL A 279 -1.47 -39.34 5.21
C VAL A 279 -2.89 -38.81 5.01
N PRO A 280 -3.83 -39.64 4.48
CA PRO A 280 -5.14 -39.19 4.01
C PRO A 280 -5.97 -38.44 5.06
N GLU A 281 -5.96 -38.91 6.30
CA GLU A 281 -6.72 -38.33 7.42
C GLU A 281 -6.21 -36.92 7.76
N VAL A 282 -4.89 -36.75 7.77
CA VAL A 282 -4.25 -35.47 8.04
C VAL A 282 -4.49 -34.48 6.90
N ILE A 283 -4.37 -34.93 5.65
CA ILE A 283 -4.65 -34.11 4.46
C ILE A 283 -6.14 -33.70 4.42
N SER A 284 -7.05 -34.61 4.78
CA SER A 284 -8.48 -34.30 4.83
C SER A 284 -8.82 -33.23 5.86
N LEU A 285 -8.26 -33.36 7.08
CA LEU A 285 -8.43 -32.35 8.13
C LEU A 285 -7.84 -31.00 7.72
N TRP A 286 -6.61 -31.00 7.21
CA TRP A 286 -5.93 -29.82 6.72
C TRP A 286 -6.76 -29.09 5.64
N LYS A 287 -7.29 -29.80 4.65
CA LYS A 287 -8.16 -29.24 3.60
C LYS A 287 -9.42 -28.62 4.20
N THR A 288 -10.06 -29.31 5.13
CA THR A 288 -11.29 -28.86 5.77
C THR A 288 -11.07 -27.56 6.55
N MET A 289 -10.05 -27.51 7.41
CA MET A 289 -9.78 -26.33 8.23
C MET A 289 -9.29 -25.14 7.39
N ASN A 290 -8.45 -25.37 6.37
CA ASN A 290 -8.06 -24.31 5.45
C ASN A 290 -9.24 -23.77 4.63
N ALA A 291 -10.17 -24.62 4.19
CA ALA A 291 -11.38 -24.16 3.51
C ALA A 291 -12.23 -23.22 4.39
N TRP A 292 -12.32 -23.48 5.69
CA TRP A 292 -12.98 -22.57 6.64
C TRP A 292 -12.27 -21.22 6.70
N VAL A 293 -10.92 -21.23 6.78
CA VAL A 293 -10.12 -20.00 6.82
C VAL A 293 -10.25 -19.20 5.53
N TYR A 294 -10.16 -19.85 4.37
CA TYR A 294 -10.31 -19.19 3.08
C TYR A 294 -11.68 -18.50 2.96
N SER A 295 -12.76 -19.21 3.32
CA SER A 295 -14.10 -18.62 3.35
C SER A 295 -14.19 -17.43 4.32
N GLY A 296 -13.44 -17.46 5.43
CA GLY A 296 -13.34 -16.38 6.37
C GLY A 296 -12.61 -15.16 5.79
N PHE A 297 -11.46 -15.39 5.18
CA PHE A 297 -10.66 -14.32 4.55
C PHE A 297 -11.43 -13.63 3.41
N GLU A 298 -12.13 -14.38 2.56
CA GLU A 298 -12.93 -13.81 1.47
C GLU A 298 -13.99 -12.82 1.98
N LYS A 299 -14.62 -13.07 3.13
CA LYS A 299 -15.57 -12.13 3.75
C LYS A 299 -14.90 -10.82 4.15
N THR A 300 -13.72 -10.91 4.75
CA THR A 300 -12.95 -9.70 5.16
C THR A 300 -12.43 -8.96 3.92
N TYR A 301 -11.91 -9.66 2.92
CA TYR A 301 -11.47 -9.05 1.66
C TYR A 301 -12.62 -8.33 0.96
N ALA A 302 -13.76 -8.99 0.81
CA ALA A 302 -14.94 -8.38 0.18
C ALA A 302 -15.38 -7.11 0.92
N ARG A 303 -15.39 -7.13 2.25
CA ARG A 303 -15.74 -5.96 3.07
C ARG A 303 -14.75 -4.81 2.88
N MET A 304 -13.45 -5.10 2.76
CA MET A 304 -12.42 -4.11 2.48
C MET A 304 -12.39 -3.66 1.00
N GLY A 305 -13.09 -4.34 0.09
CA GLY A 305 -12.98 -4.10 -1.34
C GLY A 305 -11.62 -4.54 -1.91
N VAL A 306 -11.07 -5.63 -1.39
CA VAL A 306 -9.81 -6.25 -1.81
C VAL A 306 -10.11 -7.51 -2.62
N SER A 307 -9.39 -7.74 -3.70
CA SER A 307 -9.54 -8.93 -4.56
C SER A 307 -8.20 -9.32 -5.16
N PHE A 308 -8.12 -10.54 -5.67
CA PHE A 308 -6.92 -11.08 -6.29
C PHE A 308 -7.28 -11.77 -7.61
N ASP A 309 -6.39 -11.64 -8.59
CA ASP A 309 -6.51 -12.35 -9.87
C ASP A 309 -5.89 -13.73 -9.77
N GLN A 310 -4.86 -13.90 -8.90
CA GLN A 310 -4.11 -15.13 -8.73
C GLN A 310 -3.82 -15.42 -7.26
N TYR A 311 -4.08 -16.66 -6.86
CA TYR A 311 -3.64 -17.20 -5.57
C TYR A 311 -2.49 -18.18 -5.77
N TYR A 312 -1.50 -18.07 -4.91
CA TYR A 312 -0.43 -19.05 -4.72
C TYR A 312 -0.55 -19.60 -3.30
N TYR A 313 -0.34 -20.90 -3.16
CA TYR A 313 -0.39 -21.57 -1.85
C TYR A 313 1.00 -22.10 -1.52
N GLU A 314 1.46 -21.90 -0.28
CA GLU A 314 2.75 -22.44 0.16
C GLU A 314 2.78 -23.95 0.05
N SER A 315 1.63 -24.63 0.27
CA SER A 315 1.48 -26.08 0.08
C SER A 315 1.81 -26.57 -1.34
N ASP A 316 1.64 -25.72 -2.36
CA ASP A 316 1.99 -26.04 -3.74
C ASP A 316 3.41 -25.60 -4.09
N THR A 317 3.89 -24.48 -3.50
CA THR A 317 5.13 -23.83 -3.91
C THR A 317 6.36 -24.25 -3.08
N TYR A 318 6.19 -24.88 -1.92
CA TYR A 318 7.30 -25.21 -1.01
C TYR A 318 8.36 -26.16 -1.58
N LYS A 319 8.03 -26.91 -2.62
CA LYS A 319 8.97 -27.80 -3.33
C LYS A 319 9.72 -27.11 -4.46
N LEU A 320 9.30 -25.92 -4.85
CA LEU A 320 9.89 -25.17 -5.93
C LEU A 320 11.31 -24.69 -5.57
N GLY A 321 12.10 -24.40 -6.58
CA GLY A 321 13.44 -23.83 -6.45
C GLY A 321 14.57 -24.83 -6.35
N LYS A 322 14.32 -26.14 -6.15
CA LYS A 322 15.41 -27.15 -6.15
C LYS A 322 16.09 -27.25 -7.51
N ASP A 323 15.33 -27.21 -8.60
CA ASP A 323 15.88 -27.23 -9.95
C ASP A 323 16.71 -25.97 -10.23
N VAL A 324 16.28 -24.82 -9.69
CA VAL A 324 17.03 -23.56 -9.79
C VAL A 324 18.33 -23.62 -8.97
N VAL A 325 18.35 -24.36 -7.86
CA VAL A 325 19.58 -24.60 -7.08
C VAL A 325 20.58 -25.39 -7.90
N GLU A 326 20.14 -26.44 -8.59
CA GLU A 326 21.03 -27.23 -9.47
C GLU A 326 21.54 -26.41 -10.65
N GLU A 327 20.69 -25.57 -11.27
CA GLU A 327 21.10 -24.60 -12.29
C GLU A 327 22.18 -23.63 -11.76
N GLY A 328 21.97 -23.10 -10.56
CA GLY A 328 22.91 -22.19 -9.92
C GLY A 328 24.26 -22.83 -9.59
N LEU A 329 24.26 -24.12 -9.20
CA LEU A 329 25.49 -24.90 -9.02
C LEU A 329 26.23 -25.11 -10.35
N GLN A 330 25.51 -25.46 -11.42
CA GLN A 330 26.10 -25.68 -12.75
C GLN A 330 26.69 -24.39 -13.34
N SER A 331 26.04 -23.24 -13.10
CA SER A 331 26.51 -21.92 -13.55
C SER A 331 27.58 -21.30 -12.65
N GLY A 332 27.89 -21.91 -11.50
CA GLY A 332 28.87 -21.39 -10.53
C GLY A 332 28.36 -20.20 -9.70
N VAL A 333 27.09 -19.89 -9.76
CA VAL A 333 26.44 -18.86 -8.92
C VAL A 333 26.29 -19.36 -7.48
N PHE A 334 26.01 -20.65 -7.32
CA PHE A 334 25.96 -21.33 -6.03
C PHE A 334 27.15 -22.29 -5.90
N TYR A 335 27.52 -22.61 -4.67
CA TYR A 335 28.57 -23.58 -4.36
C TYR A 335 28.17 -24.47 -3.18
N ARG A 336 28.77 -25.67 -3.13
CA ARG A 336 28.49 -26.69 -2.10
C ARG A 336 29.59 -26.66 -1.05
N LYS A 337 29.23 -26.73 0.23
CA LYS A 337 30.16 -26.91 1.36
C LYS A 337 30.33 -28.39 1.71
N ASP A 338 31.29 -28.69 2.57
CA ASP A 338 31.67 -30.06 2.99
C ASP A 338 30.53 -30.84 3.68
N ASP A 339 29.53 -30.15 4.20
CA ASP A 339 28.31 -30.69 4.80
C ASP A 339 27.16 -30.88 3.81
N ASP A 340 27.46 -30.85 2.50
CA ASP A 340 26.50 -30.92 1.39
C ASP A 340 25.51 -29.74 1.31
N SER A 341 25.58 -28.76 2.18
CA SER A 341 24.76 -27.56 2.09
C SER A 341 25.17 -26.66 0.90
N VAL A 342 24.19 -26.02 0.27
CA VAL A 342 24.42 -25.12 -0.87
C VAL A 342 24.30 -23.66 -0.43
N TRP A 343 25.27 -22.87 -0.84
CA TRP A 343 25.43 -21.47 -0.43
C TRP A 343 25.65 -20.56 -1.64
N ILE A 344 25.38 -19.27 -1.43
CA ILE A 344 25.79 -18.19 -2.35
C ILE A 344 26.67 -17.20 -1.59
N ASP A 345 27.72 -16.74 -2.25
CA ASP A 345 28.59 -15.67 -1.74
C ASP A 345 28.09 -14.30 -2.26
N LEU A 346 27.69 -13.45 -1.30
CA LEU A 346 27.22 -12.09 -1.57
C LEU A 346 28.13 -11.03 -0.95
N ARG A 347 29.35 -11.38 -0.53
CA ARG A 347 30.28 -10.47 0.16
C ARG A 347 30.73 -9.31 -0.72
N GLU A 348 30.89 -9.53 -2.02
CA GLU A 348 31.21 -8.47 -2.99
C GLU A 348 30.05 -7.46 -3.14
N ASP A 349 28.80 -7.87 -2.85
CA ASP A 349 27.61 -7.02 -2.84
C ASP A 349 27.35 -6.37 -1.47
N GLY A 350 28.27 -6.54 -0.51
CA GLY A 350 28.19 -5.99 0.85
C GLY A 350 27.22 -6.74 1.77
N LEU A 351 26.98 -8.02 1.49
CA LEU A 351 26.19 -8.93 2.32
C LEU A 351 27.04 -10.14 2.76
N ASP A 352 26.47 -11.02 3.60
CA ASP A 352 27.11 -12.26 4.00
C ASP A 352 26.86 -13.40 2.99
N GLU A 353 27.56 -14.52 3.17
CA GLU A 353 27.18 -15.79 2.54
C GLU A 353 25.79 -16.22 3.00
N LYS A 354 24.99 -16.76 2.09
CA LYS A 354 23.63 -17.22 2.38
C LYS A 354 23.44 -18.69 2.05
N LEU A 355 22.82 -19.39 2.98
CA LEU A 355 22.34 -20.75 2.81
C LEU A 355 21.17 -20.75 1.82
N VAL A 356 21.28 -21.54 0.75
CA VAL A 356 20.24 -21.73 -0.25
C VAL A 356 19.55 -23.08 -0.12
N LEU A 357 20.29 -24.14 0.25
CA LEU A 357 19.77 -25.48 0.50
C LEU A 357 20.53 -26.13 1.67
N ARG A 358 19.82 -26.82 2.57
CA ARG A 358 20.47 -27.55 3.68
C ARG A 358 21.18 -28.80 3.16
N GLY A 359 22.16 -29.31 3.92
CA GLY A 359 22.92 -30.50 3.57
C GLY A 359 22.08 -31.79 3.47
N ASP A 360 20.95 -31.85 4.14
CA ASP A 360 19.95 -32.93 4.01
C ASP A 360 19.03 -32.78 2.79
N GLY A 361 19.27 -31.78 1.93
CA GLY A 361 18.49 -31.51 0.74
C GLY A 361 17.13 -30.81 1.02
N THR A 362 16.90 -30.33 2.25
CA THR A 362 15.68 -29.57 2.56
C THR A 362 15.83 -28.10 2.18
N SER A 363 14.76 -27.55 1.58
CA SER A 363 14.69 -26.14 1.20
C SER A 363 14.66 -25.22 2.42
N VAL A 364 15.21 -24.03 2.25
CA VAL A 364 15.01 -22.88 3.16
C VAL A 364 14.05 -21.89 2.50
N TYR A 365 13.60 -20.86 3.21
CA TYR A 365 12.65 -19.88 2.65
C TYR A 365 13.12 -19.28 1.34
N ILE A 366 14.39 -18.90 1.25
CA ILE A 366 14.93 -18.28 0.03
C ILE A 366 14.87 -19.22 -1.18
N THR A 367 15.00 -20.54 -1.00
CA THR A 367 14.86 -21.53 -2.08
C THR A 367 13.46 -21.52 -2.68
N GLN A 368 12.46 -21.47 -1.80
CA GLN A 368 11.05 -21.44 -2.19
C GLN A 368 10.70 -20.15 -2.93
N ASP A 369 11.22 -19.02 -2.44
CA ASP A 369 10.96 -17.71 -3.05
C ASP A 369 11.61 -17.57 -4.44
N ILE A 370 12.80 -18.11 -4.63
CA ILE A 370 13.44 -18.20 -5.96
C ILE A 370 12.55 -18.97 -6.92
N GLY A 371 12.11 -20.18 -6.53
CA GLY A 371 11.25 -21.00 -7.37
C GLY A 371 9.88 -20.38 -7.63
N THR A 372 9.32 -19.70 -6.63
CA THR A 372 8.03 -19.00 -6.77
C THR A 372 8.14 -17.78 -7.69
N ALA A 373 9.24 -17.04 -7.64
CA ALA A 373 9.49 -15.92 -8.55
C ALA A 373 9.61 -16.39 -10.02
N ASP A 374 10.32 -17.48 -10.26
CA ASP A 374 10.41 -18.09 -11.60
C ASP A 374 9.03 -18.57 -12.09
N LEU A 375 8.24 -19.24 -11.22
CA LEU A 375 6.89 -19.69 -11.54
C LEU A 375 5.99 -18.51 -11.97
N LYS A 376 5.98 -17.41 -11.21
CA LYS A 376 5.20 -16.21 -11.52
C LYS A 376 5.56 -15.61 -12.88
N TYR A 377 6.86 -15.53 -13.17
CA TYR A 377 7.32 -15.05 -14.47
C TYR A 377 6.91 -15.98 -15.60
N GLN A 378 7.05 -17.29 -15.43
CA GLN A 378 6.65 -18.29 -16.44
C GLN A 378 5.15 -18.23 -16.75
N GLN A 379 4.32 -18.00 -15.75
CA GLN A 379 2.86 -17.97 -15.90
C GLN A 379 2.35 -16.65 -16.51
N HIS A 380 2.96 -15.53 -16.17
CA HIS A 380 2.40 -14.22 -16.48
C HIS A 380 3.29 -13.34 -17.37
N GLY A 381 4.60 -13.64 -17.52
CA GLY A 381 5.51 -12.82 -18.32
C GLY A 381 5.60 -11.38 -17.87
N VAL A 382 5.62 -11.14 -16.55
CA VAL A 382 5.60 -9.79 -16.00
C VAL A 382 6.93 -9.05 -16.16
N ASP A 383 6.87 -7.78 -16.54
CA ASP A 383 8.04 -6.91 -16.61
C ASP A 383 8.49 -6.45 -15.22
N GLN A 384 7.52 -6.32 -14.29
CA GLN A 384 7.75 -5.88 -12.92
C GLN A 384 7.00 -6.76 -11.93
N SER A 385 7.62 -7.00 -10.76
CA SER A 385 7.01 -7.67 -9.62
C SER A 385 7.18 -6.83 -8.37
N ILE A 386 6.06 -6.36 -7.81
CA ILE A 386 6.02 -5.53 -6.61
C ILE A 386 5.57 -6.42 -5.44
N TYR A 387 6.44 -6.58 -4.45
CA TYR A 387 6.17 -7.30 -3.23
C TYR A 387 5.82 -6.32 -2.11
N VAL A 388 4.55 -6.28 -1.70
CA VAL A 388 4.07 -5.40 -0.62
C VAL A 388 4.26 -6.13 0.71
N VAL A 389 5.38 -5.90 1.38
CA VAL A 389 5.77 -6.62 2.60
C VAL A 389 6.36 -5.65 3.63
N GLY A 390 6.19 -5.95 4.92
CA GLY A 390 6.72 -5.15 6.02
C GLY A 390 8.24 -5.03 5.99
N ASN A 391 8.77 -3.93 6.49
CA ASN A 391 10.19 -3.57 6.50
C ASN A 391 11.07 -4.57 7.29
N GLU A 392 10.49 -5.47 8.06
CA GLU A 392 11.21 -6.56 8.74
C GLU A 392 11.85 -7.54 7.73
N GLN A 393 11.36 -7.56 6.48
CA GLN A 393 11.84 -8.43 5.40
C GLN A 393 12.79 -7.73 4.41
N ASP A 394 13.20 -6.46 4.67
CA ASP A 394 14.09 -5.70 3.76
C ASP A 394 15.35 -6.47 3.37
N TYR A 395 15.99 -7.09 4.35
CA TYR A 395 17.20 -7.86 4.14
C TYR A 395 16.95 -9.11 3.28
N HIS A 396 15.85 -9.82 3.53
CA HIS A 396 15.47 -11.01 2.79
C HIS A 396 15.22 -10.70 1.30
N PHE A 397 14.44 -9.66 0.99
CA PHE A 397 14.19 -9.24 -0.38
C PHE A 397 15.45 -8.73 -1.09
N LYS A 398 16.33 -8.02 -0.38
CA LYS A 398 17.62 -7.62 -0.93
C LYS A 398 18.45 -8.83 -1.38
N VAL A 399 18.49 -9.88 -0.56
CA VAL A 399 19.16 -11.15 -0.90
C VAL A 399 18.48 -11.83 -2.10
N LEU A 400 17.15 -11.95 -2.08
CA LEU A 400 16.40 -12.58 -3.17
C LEU A 400 16.67 -11.90 -4.51
N PHE A 401 16.58 -10.57 -4.58
CA PHE A 401 16.79 -9.82 -5.82
C PHE A 401 18.22 -9.93 -6.35
N LEU A 402 19.20 -9.97 -5.47
CA LEU A 402 20.60 -10.21 -5.85
C LEU A 402 20.80 -11.63 -6.41
N ILE A 403 20.20 -12.63 -5.80
CA ILE A 403 20.25 -14.02 -6.30
C ILE A 403 19.65 -14.09 -7.72
N MET A 404 18.45 -13.53 -7.92
CA MET A 404 17.79 -13.53 -9.22
C MET A 404 18.61 -12.81 -10.30
N LYS A 405 19.28 -11.71 -9.93
CA LYS A 405 20.18 -10.99 -10.81
C LYS A 405 21.44 -11.82 -11.17
N LYS A 406 22.06 -12.48 -10.18
CA LYS A 406 23.23 -13.33 -10.40
C LYS A 406 22.89 -14.58 -11.23
N LEU A 407 21.67 -15.11 -11.11
CA LEU A 407 21.13 -16.17 -11.95
C LEU A 407 20.76 -15.70 -13.37
N GLY A 408 20.91 -14.40 -13.68
CA GLY A 408 20.63 -13.85 -15.01
C GLY A 408 19.14 -13.82 -15.38
N ARG A 409 18.24 -13.79 -14.40
CA ARG A 409 16.80 -13.76 -14.69
C ARG A 409 16.41 -12.45 -15.39
N PRO A 410 15.71 -12.50 -16.55
CA PRO A 410 15.39 -11.30 -17.33
C PRO A 410 14.50 -10.31 -16.58
N PHE A 411 13.69 -10.78 -15.65
CA PHE A 411 12.76 -9.98 -14.82
C PHE A 411 13.40 -9.44 -13.53
N ALA A 412 14.65 -9.82 -13.22
CA ALA A 412 15.29 -9.46 -11.94
C ALA A 412 15.39 -7.94 -11.69
N SER A 413 15.60 -7.16 -12.78
CA SER A 413 15.65 -5.69 -12.69
C SER A 413 14.29 -5.04 -12.41
N GLY A 414 13.18 -5.74 -12.65
CA GLY A 414 11.82 -5.31 -12.41
C GLY A 414 11.28 -5.73 -11.04
N MET A 415 12.04 -6.47 -10.23
CA MET A 415 11.63 -6.85 -8.89
C MET A 415 11.78 -5.68 -7.92
N HIS A 416 10.73 -5.39 -7.18
CA HIS A 416 10.68 -4.28 -6.24
C HIS A 416 10.01 -4.68 -4.92
N HIS A 417 10.64 -4.39 -3.79
CA HIS A 417 10.05 -4.52 -2.48
C HIS A 417 9.42 -3.17 -2.06
N LEU A 418 8.11 -3.10 -2.09
CA LEU A 418 7.37 -2.01 -1.46
C LEU A 418 7.38 -2.26 0.06
N SER A 419 8.49 -1.89 0.67
CA SER A 419 8.69 -1.99 2.11
C SER A 419 7.80 -0.98 2.84
N TYR A 420 7.01 -1.46 3.80
CA TYR A 420 6.18 -0.56 4.58
C TYR A 420 6.47 -0.66 6.09
N GLY A 421 6.34 0.49 6.78
CA GLY A 421 6.52 0.58 8.22
C GLY A 421 5.37 -0.07 8.98
N MET A 422 5.63 -0.46 10.23
CA MET A 422 4.63 -1.08 11.09
C MET A 422 3.52 -0.11 11.49
N VAL A 423 2.33 -0.66 11.80
CA VAL A 423 1.23 0.09 12.42
C VAL A 423 1.20 -0.23 13.91
N ASP A 424 1.22 0.81 14.72
CA ASP A 424 1.06 0.71 16.17
C ASP A 424 -0.31 1.24 16.60
N LEU A 425 -0.74 0.83 17.77
CA LEU A 425 -1.91 1.36 18.45
C LEU A 425 -1.47 2.22 19.64
N PRO A 426 -2.31 3.17 20.12
CA PRO A 426 -2.03 3.94 21.33
C PRO A 426 -1.76 3.05 22.55
N SER A 427 -2.35 1.86 22.60
CA SER A 427 -2.15 0.83 23.64
C SER A 427 -0.80 0.09 23.55
N GLY A 428 0.01 0.33 22.50
CA GLY A 428 1.33 -0.28 22.28
C GLY A 428 1.40 -1.21 21.06
N LYS A 429 2.52 -1.95 20.92
CA LYS A 429 2.75 -2.88 19.80
C LYS A 429 1.78 -4.06 19.84
N MET A 430 1.28 -4.44 18.66
CA MET A 430 0.52 -5.69 18.48
C MET A 430 1.41 -6.91 18.75
N LYS A 431 1.03 -7.75 19.71
CA LYS A 431 1.70 -9.02 19.99
C LYS A 431 0.81 -10.19 19.58
N SER A 432 1.21 -10.93 18.57
CA SER A 432 0.43 -12.04 18.00
C SER A 432 0.36 -13.32 18.87
N ARG A 433 1.25 -13.46 19.88
CA ARG A 433 1.33 -14.67 20.71
C ARG A 433 0.48 -14.63 22.00
N GLU A 434 -0.09 -13.48 22.35
CA GLU A 434 -0.81 -13.28 23.61
C GLU A 434 -2.31 -12.94 23.42
N GLY A 435 -2.88 -13.11 22.21
CA GLY A 435 -4.29 -12.78 21.93
C GLY A 435 -4.62 -11.28 21.92
N THR A 436 -3.61 -10.42 21.83
CA THR A 436 -3.77 -8.94 21.87
C THR A 436 -3.63 -8.30 20.48
N VAL A 437 -3.79 -9.07 19.42
CA VAL A 437 -3.78 -8.53 18.04
C VAL A 437 -5.16 -8.01 17.72
N VAL A 438 -5.25 -6.75 17.25
CA VAL A 438 -6.53 -6.19 16.81
C VAL A 438 -6.95 -6.88 15.53
N ASP A 439 -8.04 -7.63 15.61
CA ASP A 439 -8.70 -8.30 14.50
C ASP A 439 -9.17 -7.28 13.45
N ALA A 440 -9.06 -7.63 12.17
CA ALA A 440 -9.43 -6.74 11.07
C ALA A 440 -10.94 -6.45 11.03
N ASP A 441 -11.77 -7.45 11.31
CA ASP A 441 -13.24 -7.30 11.30
C ASP A 441 -13.71 -6.46 12.49
N ASP A 442 -13.11 -6.66 13.67
CA ASP A 442 -13.40 -5.87 14.87
C ASP A 442 -13.00 -4.40 14.64
N LEU A 443 -11.83 -4.17 14.05
CA LEU A 443 -11.37 -2.82 13.72
C LEU A 443 -12.32 -2.11 12.75
N ILE A 444 -12.72 -2.79 11.67
CA ILE A 444 -13.67 -2.23 10.70
C ILE A 444 -15.00 -1.92 11.39
N GLN A 445 -15.47 -2.82 12.26
CA GLN A 445 -16.72 -2.62 12.99
C GLN A 445 -16.64 -1.44 13.95
N GLU A 446 -15.53 -1.26 14.66
CA GLU A 446 -15.27 -0.09 15.49
C GLU A 446 -15.36 1.22 14.68
N MET A 447 -14.71 1.25 13.51
CA MET A 447 -14.75 2.42 12.61
C MET A 447 -16.17 2.73 12.12
N VAL A 448 -16.96 1.71 11.81
CA VAL A 448 -18.37 1.88 11.41
C VAL A 448 -19.22 2.44 12.58
N ASN A 449 -18.97 1.97 13.79
CA ASN A 449 -19.66 2.45 14.99
C ASN A 449 -19.32 3.92 15.29
N GLU A 450 -18.05 4.30 15.18
CA GLU A 450 -17.59 5.68 15.32
C GLU A 450 -18.20 6.60 14.24
N ALA A 451 -18.23 6.12 12.98
CA ALA A 451 -18.88 6.85 11.88
C ALA A 451 -20.36 7.07 12.14
N LYS A 452 -21.08 6.06 12.66
CA LYS A 452 -22.48 6.16 13.06
C LYS A 452 -22.67 7.19 14.15
N ALA A 453 -21.88 7.12 15.23
CA ALA A 453 -21.98 8.06 16.35
C ALA A 453 -21.77 9.51 15.88
N LYS A 454 -20.75 9.76 15.06
CA LYS A 454 -20.43 11.08 14.53
C LYS A 454 -21.50 11.62 13.57
N THR A 455 -22.06 10.76 12.72
CA THR A 455 -23.14 11.15 11.79
C THR A 455 -24.41 11.56 12.55
N ILE A 456 -24.77 10.84 13.62
CA ILE A 456 -25.90 11.17 14.49
C ILE A 456 -25.64 12.50 15.22
N GLU A 457 -24.45 12.68 15.81
CA GLU A 457 -24.05 13.92 16.48
C GLU A 457 -24.21 15.16 15.59
N LEU A 458 -23.89 15.01 14.30
CA LEU A 458 -23.99 16.10 13.31
C LEU A 458 -25.39 16.30 12.73
N GLY A 459 -26.38 15.50 13.15
CA GLY A 459 -27.77 15.61 12.67
C GLY A 459 -27.95 15.23 11.19
N LYS A 460 -27.04 14.44 10.61
CA LYS A 460 -27.02 14.10 9.18
C LYS A 460 -27.75 12.78 8.87
N THR A 461 -28.85 12.52 9.55
CA THR A 461 -29.62 11.27 9.41
C THR A 461 -31.01 11.49 8.82
N GLU A 462 -31.45 12.75 8.68
CA GLU A 462 -32.80 13.09 8.22
C GLU A 462 -33.02 12.72 6.74
N GLY A 463 -34.17 12.09 6.47
CA GLY A 463 -34.60 11.75 5.12
C GLY A 463 -33.90 10.54 4.49
N LEU A 464 -33.15 9.76 5.26
CA LEU A 464 -32.54 8.51 4.81
C LEU A 464 -33.24 7.29 5.44
N ALA A 465 -33.47 6.24 4.65
CA ALA A 465 -33.99 4.97 5.15
C ALA A 465 -32.90 4.20 5.94
N ASP A 466 -33.30 3.27 6.84
CA ASP A 466 -32.38 2.50 7.68
C ASP A 466 -31.26 1.79 6.88
N LYS A 467 -31.61 1.26 5.71
CA LYS A 467 -30.62 0.60 4.83
C LYS A 467 -29.63 1.61 4.24
N GLU A 468 -30.09 2.80 3.88
CA GLU A 468 -29.23 3.88 3.36
C GLU A 468 -28.31 4.40 4.45
N LEU A 469 -28.81 4.55 5.68
CA LEU A 469 -28.02 4.89 6.85
C LEU A 469 -26.95 3.84 7.16
N SER A 470 -27.31 2.55 7.14
CA SER A 470 -26.35 1.47 7.36
C SER A 470 -25.22 1.48 6.32
N ASN A 471 -25.56 1.66 5.04
CA ASN A 471 -24.58 1.77 3.96
C ASN A 471 -23.71 3.03 4.09
N LEU A 472 -24.28 4.13 4.53
CA LEU A 472 -23.55 5.37 4.78
C LEU A 472 -22.52 5.18 5.91
N TYR A 473 -22.92 4.59 7.04
CA TYR A 473 -21.99 4.33 8.15
C TYR A 473 -20.85 3.40 7.75
N GLU A 474 -21.14 2.34 7.00
CA GLU A 474 -20.14 1.41 6.48
C GLU A 474 -19.17 2.14 5.54
N SER A 475 -19.68 2.94 4.59
CA SER A 475 -18.86 3.70 3.65
C SER A 475 -17.98 4.73 4.35
N LEU A 476 -18.51 5.46 5.34
CA LEU A 476 -17.75 6.45 6.10
C LEU A 476 -16.69 5.82 7.00
N GLY A 477 -17.03 4.73 7.70
CA GLY A 477 -16.09 4.01 8.55
C GLY A 477 -14.92 3.43 7.75
N LEU A 478 -15.21 2.77 6.62
CA LEU A 478 -14.19 2.25 5.71
C LEU A 478 -13.36 3.36 5.07
N SER A 479 -13.99 4.47 4.68
CA SER A 479 -13.28 5.62 4.13
C SER A 479 -12.29 6.21 5.13
N ALA A 480 -12.73 6.40 6.38
CA ALA A 480 -11.88 6.89 7.45
C ALA A 480 -10.66 6.00 7.68
N LEU A 481 -10.88 4.68 7.78
CA LEU A 481 -9.81 3.69 7.95
C LEU A 481 -8.83 3.70 6.78
N LYS A 482 -9.34 3.57 5.55
CA LYS A 482 -8.51 3.48 4.33
C LYS A 482 -7.71 4.76 4.14
N PHE A 483 -8.36 5.90 4.22
CA PHE A 483 -7.71 7.20 4.01
C PHE A 483 -6.63 7.47 5.06
N PHE A 484 -6.90 7.18 6.34
CA PHE A 484 -5.94 7.37 7.43
C PHE A 484 -4.68 6.53 7.21
N ILE A 485 -4.84 5.28 6.79
CA ILE A 485 -3.71 4.38 6.53
C ILE A 485 -2.94 4.81 5.28
N LEU A 486 -3.64 5.17 4.19
CA LEU A 486 -3.05 5.44 2.89
C LEU A 486 -2.47 6.86 2.74
N LYS A 487 -2.88 7.84 3.57
CA LYS A 487 -2.30 9.18 3.54
C LYS A 487 -0.88 9.26 4.10
N VAL A 488 -0.43 8.24 4.80
CA VAL A 488 0.92 8.15 5.36
C VAL A 488 1.83 7.46 4.34
N ASP A 489 3.01 8.06 4.09
CA ASP A 489 4.04 7.42 3.24
C ASP A 489 4.23 5.95 3.65
N PRO A 490 4.20 4.99 2.73
CA PRO A 490 4.30 3.57 3.04
C PRO A 490 5.49 3.22 3.93
N ARG A 491 6.66 3.84 3.71
CA ARG A 491 7.91 3.56 4.45
C ARG A 491 7.88 4.02 5.90
N LYS A 492 6.96 4.96 6.25
CA LYS A 492 6.87 5.49 7.60
C LYS A 492 6.08 4.56 8.50
N ARG A 493 6.57 4.40 9.73
CA ARG A 493 5.80 3.82 10.82
C ARG A 493 4.65 4.76 11.19
N MET A 494 3.50 4.20 11.55
CA MET A 494 2.33 4.99 11.90
C MET A 494 1.67 4.52 13.19
N LEU A 495 1.05 5.46 13.89
CA LEU A 495 0.15 5.21 15.01
C LEU A 495 -1.28 5.37 14.50
N PHE A 496 -2.09 4.30 14.57
CA PHE A 496 -3.48 4.35 14.16
C PHE A 496 -4.36 4.77 15.34
N ASN A 497 -5.14 5.87 15.15
CA ASN A 497 -6.11 6.37 16.11
C ASN A 497 -7.50 6.43 15.44
N PRO A 498 -8.46 5.57 15.84
CA PRO A 498 -9.82 5.56 15.29
C PRO A 498 -10.52 6.91 15.34
N GLN A 499 -10.44 7.61 16.46
CA GLN A 499 -11.17 8.87 16.69
C GLN A 499 -10.67 10.01 15.79
N GLU A 500 -9.36 10.11 15.57
CA GLU A 500 -8.79 11.13 14.69
C GLU A 500 -9.09 10.87 13.20
N SER A 501 -9.35 9.62 12.83
CA SER A 501 -9.56 9.24 11.43
C SER A 501 -10.95 9.61 10.90
N ILE A 502 -11.95 9.84 11.78
CA ILE A 502 -13.37 10.05 11.43
C ILE A 502 -13.77 11.53 11.38
N ASP A 503 -12.86 12.47 11.57
CA ASP A 503 -13.19 13.90 11.56
C ASP A 503 -13.65 14.37 10.18
N PHE A 504 -14.75 15.18 10.15
CA PHE A 504 -15.30 15.78 8.94
C PHE A 504 -14.68 17.14 8.57
N GLN A 505 -13.78 17.66 9.37
CA GLN A 505 -13.11 18.95 9.14
C GLN A 505 -11.59 18.83 8.96
N GLY A 506 -11.02 17.67 9.28
CA GLY A 506 -9.59 17.41 9.18
C GLY A 506 -9.16 16.81 7.84
N ASP A 507 -7.90 16.37 7.76
CA ASP A 507 -7.32 15.68 6.60
C ASP A 507 -7.74 14.20 6.61
N THR A 508 -9.02 13.94 6.34
CA THR A 508 -9.66 12.64 6.49
C THR A 508 -10.47 12.24 5.25
N GLY A 509 -10.72 10.93 5.10
CA GLY A 509 -11.60 10.43 4.05
C GLY A 509 -13.03 11.01 4.11
N PRO A 510 -13.67 11.04 5.29
CA PRO A 510 -14.98 11.68 5.44
C PRO A 510 -15.04 13.15 5.01
N PHE A 511 -13.99 13.95 5.24
CA PHE A 511 -13.91 15.33 4.73
C PHE A 511 -13.97 15.38 3.20
N VAL A 512 -13.22 14.52 2.52
CA VAL A 512 -13.21 14.46 1.05
C VAL A 512 -14.57 13.96 0.52
N GLN A 513 -15.14 12.92 1.14
CA GLN A 513 -16.47 12.41 0.78
C GLN A 513 -17.55 13.47 1.00
N TYR A 514 -17.47 14.25 2.07
CA TYR A 514 -18.40 15.35 2.33
C TYR A 514 -18.32 16.43 1.25
N THR A 515 -17.11 16.76 0.80
CA THR A 515 -16.93 17.70 -0.31
C THR A 515 -17.58 17.17 -1.59
N TYR A 516 -17.40 15.89 -1.91
CA TYR A 516 -18.06 15.23 -3.04
C TYR A 516 -19.59 15.28 -2.91
N ALA A 517 -20.16 14.87 -1.78
CA ALA A 517 -21.60 14.85 -1.56
C ALA A 517 -22.23 16.26 -1.64
N ARG A 518 -21.51 17.29 -1.16
CA ARG A 518 -21.89 18.70 -1.31
C ARG A 518 -21.99 19.08 -2.78
N ILE A 519 -20.99 18.75 -3.58
CA ILE A 519 -21.01 19.02 -5.03
C ILE A 519 -22.19 18.33 -5.68
N GLN A 520 -22.44 17.06 -5.36
CA GLN A 520 -23.59 16.33 -5.89
C GLN A 520 -24.93 16.99 -5.52
N SER A 521 -25.04 17.56 -4.33
CA SER A 521 -26.22 18.32 -3.91
C SER A 521 -26.42 19.59 -4.77
N ILE A 522 -25.34 20.33 -5.06
CA ILE A 522 -25.36 21.50 -5.93
C ILE A 522 -25.83 21.12 -7.35
N LEU A 523 -25.27 20.06 -7.91
CA LEU A 523 -25.60 19.61 -9.27
C LEU A 523 -27.04 19.10 -9.37
N ARG A 524 -27.57 18.40 -8.35
CA ARG A 524 -28.98 18.01 -8.28
C ARG A 524 -29.91 19.24 -8.22
N SER A 525 -29.54 20.22 -7.39
CA SER A 525 -30.32 21.47 -7.31
C SER A 525 -30.31 22.23 -8.62
N ALA A 526 -29.19 22.29 -9.34
CA ALA A 526 -29.08 22.93 -10.64
C ALA A 526 -29.93 22.22 -11.72
N SER A 527 -29.97 20.89 -11.70
CA SER A 527 -30.78 20.10 -12.63
C SER A 527 -32.28 20.18 -12.36
N ALA A 528 -32.69 20.48 -11.12
CA ALA A 528 -34.07 20.68 -10.72
C ALA A 528 -34.57 22.13 -10.98
N ASP A 529 -33.66 23.10 -11.10
CA ASP A 529 -33.97 24.50 -11.38
C ASP A 529 -34.15 24.73 -12.90
N ALA A 530 -35.36 25.12 -13.32
CA ALA A 530 -35.68 25.35 -14.73
C ALA A 530 -34.73 26.37 -15.41
N SER A 531 -34.18 27.33 -14.66
CA SER A 531 -33.25 28.34 -15.18
C SER A 531 -31.86 27.81 -15.47
N SER A 532 -31.50 26.64 -14.92
CA SER A 532 -30.18 26.01 -15.07
C SER A 532 -30.25 24.53 -15.45
N ALA A 533 -31.42 24.00 -15.80
CA ALA A 533 -31.57 22.57 -16.15
C ALA A 533 -30.68 22.12 -17.32
N SER A 534 -30.34 23.03 -18.24
CA SER A 534 -29.48 22.79 -19.41
C SER A 534 -28.01 23.23 -19.21
N TRP A 535 -27.53 23.40 -17.97
CA TRP A 535 -26.19 23.90 -17.69
C TRP A 535 -25.05 23.13 -18.40
N GLN A 536 -25.27 21.84 -18.67
CA GLN A 536 -24.29 20.99 -19.36
C GLN A 536 -24.06 21.43 -20.81
N GLN A 537 -25.08 22.02 -21.45
CA GLN A 537 -25.05 22.50 -22.85
C GLN A 537 -24.63 23.97 -22.97
N GLY A 538 -24.57 24.69 -21.84
CA GLY A 538 -24.21 26.10 -21.83
C GLY A 538 -22.74 26.36 -22.12
N ASP A 539 -22.42 27.59 -22.51
CA ASP A 539 -21.03 28.01 -22.76
C ASP A 539 -20.21 28.11 -21.49
N ILE A 540 -18.86 28.11 -21.62
CA ILE A 540 -17.88 28.38 -20.59
C ILE A 540 -17.35 29.80 -20.79
N ASN A 541 -17.28 30.54 -19.68
CA ASN A 541 -16.72 31.88 -19.66
C ASN A 541 -15.22 31.85 -19.86
N ASP A 542 -14.71 32.66 -20.83
CA ASP A 542 -13.29 32.79 -21.08
C ASP A 542 -12.58 33.68 -20.03
N GLN A 543 -13.36 34.58 -19.39
CA GLN A 543 -12.84 35.47 -18.34
C GLN A 543 -13.05 34.85 -16.97
N LEU A 544 -12.12 33.94 -16.60
CA LEU A 544 -12.15 33.26 -15.32
C LEU A 544 -11.70 34.15 -14.16
N GLN A 545 -12.31 33.98 -13.00
CA GLN A 545 -11.90 34.63 -11.75
C GLN A 545 -10.72 33.91 -11.10
N PRO A 546 -9.93 34.55 -10.23
CA PRO A 546 -8.73 33.95 -9.63
C PRO A 546 -8.99 32.61 -8.93
N LEU A 547 -10.09 32.45 -8.20
CA LEU A 547 -10.44 31.20 -7.51
C LEU A 547 -10.90 30.10 -8.48
N GLU A 548 -11.52 30.48 -9.60
CA GLU A 548 -11.86 29.53 -10.68
C GLU A 548 -10.56 29.01 -11.33
N ILE A 549 -9.60 29.91 -11.59
CA ILE A 549 -8.29 29.55 -12.12
C ILE A 549 -7.55 28.61 -11.16
N GLU A 550 -7.50 28.92 -9.86
CA GLU A 550 -6.84 28.09 -8.84
C GLU A 550 -7.44 26.65 -8.79
N ALA A 551 -8.77 26.55 -8.89
CA ALA A 551 -9.42 25.25 -8.92
C ALA A 551 -9.08 24.48 -10.21
N ILE A 552 -9.05 25.14 -11.36
CA ILE A 552 -8.68 24.52 -12.65
C ILE A 552 -7.21 24.12 -12.65
N GLN A 553 -6.31 24.94 -12.11
CA GLN A 553 -4.89 24.59 -11.96
C GLN A 553 -4.69 23.34 -11.09
N THR A 554 -5.48 23.20 -10.03
CA THR A 554 -5.46 22.00 -9.17
C THR A 554 -5.92 20.77 -9.93
N LEU A 555 -7.00 20.87 -10.72
CA LEU A 555 -7.47 19.79 -11.59
C LEU A 555 -6.45 19.45 -12.67
N TYR A 556 -5.85 20.45 -13.31
CA TYR A 556 -4.83 20.26 -14.36
C TYR A 556 -3.67 19.36 -13.92
N ARG A 557 -3.27 19.42 -12.67
CA ARG A 557 -2.16 18.62 -12.11
C ARG A 557 -2.48 17.13 -11.94
N TYR A 558 -3.74 16.74 -11.95
CA TYR A 558 -4.15 15.40 -11.55
C TYR A 558 -3.45 14.25 -12.29
N PRO A 559 -3.30 14.27 -13.65
CA PRO A 559 -2.58 13.20 -14.35
C PRO A 559 -1.10 13.08 -13.95
N GLU A 560 -0.44 14.20 -13.63
CA GLU A 560 0.94 14.22 -13.14
C GLU A 560 1.04 13.61 -11.74
N GLU A 561 0.10 13.93 -10.85
CA GLU A 561 0.04 13.34 -9.51
C GLU A 561 -0.23 11.82 -9.57
N VAL A 562 -1.03 11.35 -10.52
CA VAL A 562 -1.23 9.91 -10.78
C VAL A 562 0.09 9.26 -11.24
N ASN A 563 0.79 9.84 -12.19
CA ASN A 563 2.09 9.33 -12.65
C ASN A 563 3.13 9.30 -11.52
N LYS A 564 3.18 10.35 -10.71
CA LYS A 564 4.06 10.44 -9.54
C LYS A 564 3.71 9.34 -8.52
N ALA A 565 2.44 9.21 -8.16
CA ALA A 565 1.98 8.18 -7.23
C ALA A 565 2.33 6.76 -7.72
N CYS A 566 2.18 6.50 -9.02
CA CYS A 566 2.56 5.24 -9.65
C CYS A 566 4.08 5.02 -9.56
N SER A 567 4.89 5.99 -9.99
CA SER A 567 6.35 5.88 -10.00
C SER A 567 6.95 5.69 -8.61
N GLU A 568 6.36 6.32 -7.59
CA GLU A 568 6.76 6.19 -6.19
C GLU A 568 6.11 4.99 -5.49
N SER A 569 5.16 4.30 -6.14
CA SER A 569 4.28 3.29 -5.53
C SER A 569 3.66 3.80 -4.22
N SER A 570 3.22 5.06 -4.21
CA SER A 570 2.80 5.77 -3.00
C SER A 570 1.37 6.32 -3.10
N PRO A 571 0.39 5.64 -2.52
CA PRO A 571 -0.98 6.15 -2.42
C PRO A 571 -1.11 7.49 -1.67
N ALA A 572 -0.13 7.81 -0.81
CA ALA A 572 -0.13 9.05 -0.04
C ALA A 572 -0.13 10.31 -0.92
N VAL A 573 0.43 10.24 -2.13
CA VAL A 573 0.40 11.33 -3.12
C VAL A 573 -1.05 11.63 -3.51
N ILE A 574 -1.85 10.60 -3.81
CA ILE A 574 -3.26 10.75 -4.18
C ILE A 574 -4.10 11.22 -2.99
N ALA A 575 -3.84 10.69 -1.80
CA ALA A 575 -4.54 11.13 -0.59
C ALA A 575 -4.31 12.63 -0.32
N GLN A 576 -3.07 13.11 -0.45
CA GLN A 576 -2.76 14.53 -0.32
C GLN A 576 -3.45 15.36 -1.41
N TYR A 577 -3.42 14.89 -2.66
CA TYR A 577 -4.12 15.55 -3.76
C TYR A 577 -5.64 15.69 -3.50
N CYS A 578 -6.29 14.64 -2.97
CA CYS A 578 -7.72 14.70 -2.61
C CYS A 578 -8.00 15.80 -1.58
N ILE A 579 -7.12 15.94 -0.57
CA ILE A 579 -7.24 17.00 0.45
C ILE A 579 -7.11 18.37 -0.20
N ASP A 580 -6.08 18.57 -1.02
CA ASP A 580 -5.79 19.85 -1.66
C ASP A 580 -6.94 20.26 -2.59
N LEU A 581 -7.42 19.37 -3.44
CA LEU A 581 -8.55 19.62 -4.34
C LEU A 581 -9.84 19.94 -3.55
N SER A 582 -10.09 19.20 -2.46
CA SER A 582 -11.27 19.45 -1.62
C SER A 582 -11.20 20.82 -0.92
N ARG A 583 -10.02 21.23 -0.43
CA ARG A 583 -9.81 22.54 0.19
C ARG A 583 -9.97 23.65 -0.83
N THR A 584 -9.36 23.51 -2.00
CA THR A 584 -9.45 24.49 -3.10
C THR A 584 -10.91 24.66 -3.54
N PHE A 585 -11.64 23.55 -3.73
CA PHE A 585 -13.06 23.61 -4.09
C PHE A 585 -13.91 24.25 -2.98
N ASN A 586 -13.71 23.91 -1.71
CA ASN A 586 -14.48 24.49 -0.62
C ASN A 586 -14.23 26.00 -0.50
N ARG A 587 -13.00 26.48 -0.72
CA ARG A 587 -12.71 27.92 -0.77
C ARG A 587 -13.41 28.59 -1.93
N PHE A 588 -13.30 28.03 -3.14
CA PHE A 588 -14.04 28.50 -4.32
C PHE A 588 -15.55 28.58 -4.06
N TYR A 589 -16.14 27.52 -3.51
CA TYR A 589 -17.58 27.45 -3.24
C TYR A 589 -18.05 28.48 -2.22
N ASN A 590 -17.25 28.76 -1.19
CA ASN A 590 -17.62 29.72 -0.16
C ASN A 590 -17.57 31.18 -0.66
N GLU A 591 -16.63 31.50 -1.53
CA GLU A 591 -16.42 32.87 -2.01
C GLU A 591 -17.14 33.15 -3.35
N CYS A 592 -17.30 32.12 -4.19
CA CYS A 592 -17.98 32.22 -5.49
C CYS A 592 -19.35 31.53 -5.44
N HIS A 593 -20.41 32.33 -5.40
CA HIS A 593 -21.77 31.80 -5.41
C HIS A 593 -22.09 31.09 -6.72
N ILE A 594 -22.38 29.78 -6.68
CA ILE A 594 -22.73 29.00 -7.89
C ILE A 594 -24.22 29.20 -8.25
N MET A 595 -25.10 28.80 -7.35
CA MET A 595 -26.55 28.80 -7.63
C MET A 595 -27.18 30.20 -7.67
N ARG A 596 -26.60 31.17 -6.99
CA ARG A 596 -27.05 32.56 -6.93
C ARG A 596 -26.41 33.47 -7.98
N GLU A 597 -25.52 32.92 -8.82
CA GLU A 597 -24.88 33.68 -9.90
C GLU A 597 -25.94 34.11 -10.92
N PRO A 598 -26.08 35.42 -11.19
CA PRO A 598 -27.10 35.92 -12.13
C PRO A 598 -26.71 35.71 -13.60
N ASP A 599 -25.41 35.72 -13.93
CA ASP A 599 -24.95 35.49 -15.31
C ASP A 599 -24.98 33.99 -15.63
N PRO A 600 -25.77 33.57 -16.63
CA PRO A 600 -25.93 32.16 -16.98
C PRO A 600 -24.61 31.52 -17.47
N ILE A 601 -23.73 32.27 -18.15
CA ILE A 601 -22.47 31.75 -18.67
C ILE A 601 -21.51 31.48 -17.50
N ILE A 602 -21.39 32.42 -16.57
CA ILE A 602 -20.57 32.25 -15.35
C ILE A 602 -21.14 31.11 -14.50
N LYS A 603 -22.47 31.03 -14.32
CA LYS A 603 -23.12 29.95 -13.58
C LYS A 603 -22.83 28.59 -14.20
N ASN A 604 -22.97 28.46 -15.55
CA ASN A 604 -22.66 27.22 -16.26
C ASN A 604 -21.17 26.81 -16.09
N THR A 605 -20.26 27.78 -16.18
CA THR A 605 -18.83 27.58 -15.98
C THR A 605 -18.55 26.99 -14.58
N ARG A 606 -19.14 27.58 -13.53
CA ARG A 606 -18.99 27.12 -12.15
C ARG A 606 -19.62 25.74 -11.90
N LEU A 607 -20.76 25.44 -12.55
CA LEU A 607 -21.37 24.11 -12.47
C LEU A 607 -20.50 23.05 -13.15
N LYS A 608 -19.92 23.36 -14.33
CA LYS A 608 -18.98 22.45 -15.01
C LYS A 608 -17.71 22.23 -14.19
N LEU A 609 -17.16 23.28 -13.58
CA LEU A 609 -16.02 23.19 -12.69
C LEU A 609 -16.33 22.32 -11.46
N ALA A 610 -17.52 22.49 -10.86
CA ALA A 610 -17.98 21.65 -9.76
C ALA A 610 -18.14 20.18 -10.19
N HIS A 611 -18.75 19.92 -11.33
CA HIS A 611 -18.88 18.57 -11.90
C HIS A 611 -17.51 17.92 -12.12
N PHE A 612 -16.58 18.65 -12.74
CA PHE A 612 -15.24 18.16 -13.01
C PHE A 612 -14.47 17.84 -11.71
N THR A 613 -14.62 18.71 -10.69
CA THR A 613 -14.07 18.46 -9.36
C THR A 613 -14.62 17.17 -8.74
N ALA A 614 -15.95 16.96 -8.80
CA ALA A 614 -16.55 15.74 -8.28
C ALA A 614 -16.08 14.49 -9.03
N HIS A 615 -16.01 14.56 -10.37
CA HIS A 615 -15.50 13.46 -11.20
C HIS A 615 -14.07 13.09 -10.81
N THR A 616 -13.20 14.09 -10.68
CA THR A 616 -11.78 13.89 -10.30
C THR A 616 -11.65 13.35 -8.88
N LEU A 617 -12.40 13.88 -7.90
CA LEU A 617 -12.40 13.35 -6.52
C LEU A 617 -12.87 11.90 -6.48
N LYS A 618 -13.93 11.55 -7.23
CA LYS A 618 -14.41 10.17 -7.31
C LYS A 618 -13.35 9.23 -7.87
N HIS A 619 -12.70 9.64 -8.96
CA HIS A 619 -11.62 8.85 -9.56
C HIS A 619 -10.45 8.69 -8.59
N ALA A 620 -9.99 9.77 -7.96
CA ALA A 620 -8.87 9.75 -7.01
C ALA A 620 -9.17 8.89 -5.77
N LEU A 621 -10.38 8.98 -5.20
CA LEU A 621 -10.81 8.13 -4.09
C LEU A 621 -10.88 6.65 -4.49
N ASN A 622 -11.31 6.33 -5.71
CA ASN A 622 -11.32 4.96 -6.22
C ASN A 622 -9.90 4.38 -6.32
N LEU A 623 -8.87 5.19 -6.62
CA LEU A 623 -7.47 4.72 -6.58
C LEU A 623 -7.05 4.28 -5.17
N LEU A 624 -7.62 4.91 -4.15
CA LEU A 624 -7.43 4.53 -2.74
C LEU A 624 -8.38 3.39 -2.30
N GLY A 625 -9.19 2.83 -3.20
CA GLY A 625 -10.19 1.83 -2.88
C GLY A 625 -11.34 2.39 -2.03
N ILE A 626 -11.58 3.70 -2.06
CA ILE A 626 -12.61 4.39 -1.28
C ILE A 626 -13.80 4.72 -2.21
N GLN A 627 -14.99 4.28 -1.80
CA GLN A 627 -16.22 4.59 -2.51
C GLN A 627 -16.76 5.97 -2.07
N VAL A 628 -17.33 6.70 -3.02
CA VAL A 628 -17.99 7.97 -2.73
C VAL A 628 -19.45 7.75 -2.30
N VAL A 629 -20.00 8.71 -1.57
CA VAL A 629 -21.41 8.74 -1.14
C VAL A 629 -22.11 9.94 -1.78
N GLU A 630 -23.29 9.68 -2.35
CA GLU A 630 -24.05 10.72 -3.06
C GLU A 630 -24.77 11.70 -2.13
N ARG A 631 -25.05 11.28 -0.89
CA ARG A 631 -25.76 12.06 0.14
C ARG A 631 -25.14 11.82 1.51
N MET A 632 -25.04 12.88 2.26
CA MET A 632 -24.55 12.89 3.65
C MET A 632 -25.33 13.90 4.46
#